data_a3df6c64bade28faab6b0739e63bdbb9
#
_entry.id   a3df6c64bade28faab6b0739e63bdbb9
#
_cell.length_a   1.000
_cell.length_b   1.000
_cell.length_c   1.000
_cell.angle_alpha   90.00
_cell.angle_beta   90.00
_cell.angle_gamma   90.00
#
_symmetry.space_group_name_H-M   'P 1'
#
loop_
_entity.id
_entity.type
_entity.pdbx_description
1 polymer ?
#
loop_
_entity_poly.entity_id
_entity_poly.type
_entity_poly.pdbx_seq_one_letter_code
_entity_poly.pdbx_strand_id
1 'polypeptide(L)'
;KESELEIWKKRADGKYALLKTFPMCRWSGQLGPKVREGDRMAPEGFYAISPAQMNPHSSYYVSFNMGYPNAYDRAHGRTGAHLMVHGACSSAGCYSMTDDQIGEIYALVREAQNGGQRAVQMQAFPFRMTPENLAKHRLDPNIAFWKNLKEGSDYFEVAKDEPSVSVVGGRYAFNRDGAQPDPSLTQALAQKRQQDEIQVAALVSKGTPAIKLIYDDGDQHTSFKRQLAQSGADSLNRSVAWGSRDVGISRVDSLIGPRV
;
A
#
# COMPACT_ATOMS: atom_id res chain seq x y z
N LYS A 1 -8.09 -1.03 -1.95
CA LYS A 1 -9.49 -0.80 -2.39
C LYS A 1 -9.63 0.46 -3.24
N GLU A 2 -8.97 1.53 -2.86
CA GLU A 2 -8.94 2.78 -3.63
C GLU A 2 -8.01 2.68 -4.83
N SER A 3 -7.00 1.79 -4.76
CA SER A 3 -5.97 1.61 -5.78
C SER A 3 -5.24 2.93 -6.08
N GLU A 4 -4.71 3.55 -5.04
CA GLU A 4 -3.99 4.82 -5.09
C GLU A 4 -2.61 4.68 -4.44
N LEU A 5 -1.65 5.43 -4.97
CA LEU A 5 -0.33 5.64 -4.37
C LEU A 5 -0.18 7.12 -4.06
N GLU A 6 0.07 7.43 -2.79
CA GLU A 6 0.28 8.80 -2.31
C GLU A 6 1.76 9.07 -2.05
N ILE A 7 2.23 10.21 -2.51
CA ILE A 7 3.54 10.74 -2.15
C ILE A 7 3.34 11.87 -1.14
N TRP A 8 3.98 11.69 0.01
CA TRP A 8 4.01 12.67 1.07
C TRP A 8 5.43 13.25 1.20
N LYS A 9 5.55 14.53 1.41
CA LYS A 9 6.83 15.24 1.51
C LYS A 9 6.89 16.08 2.77
N LYS A 10 8.04 16.09 3.45
CA LYS A 10 8.28 16.95 4.60
C LYS A 10 8.31 18.41 4.16
N ARG A 11 7.58 19.26 4.87
CA ARG A 11 7.62 20.72 4.75
C ARG A 11 8.75 21.28 5.60
N ALA A 12 8.93 22.60 5.55
CA ALA A 12 9.94 23.30 6.34
C ALA A 12 9.76 23.14 7.88
N ASP A 13 8.50 22.88 8.30
CA ASP A 13 8.18 22.59 9.72
C ASP A 13 8.50 21.16 10.15
N GLY A 14 9.08 20.35 9.26
CA GLY A 14 9.40 18.96 9.51
C GLY A 14 8.22 17.99 9.43
N LYS A 15 7.00 18.46 9.17
CA LYS A 15 5.80 17.63 9.06
C LYS A 15 5.54 17.20 7.63
N TYR A 16 5.08 15.97 7.46
CA TYR A 16 4.65 15.48 6.14
C TYR A 16 3.33 16.12 5.68
N ALA A 17 3.28 16.49 4.42
CA ALA A 17 2.07 16.89 3.72
C ALA A 17 1.92 16.10 2.43
N LEU A 18 0.69 15.85 2.03
CA LEU A 18 0.39 15.19 0.77
C LEU A 18 0.89 16.06 -0.40
N LEU A 19 1.79 15.52 -1.21
CA LEU A 19 2.29 16.17 -2.41
C LEU A 19 1.43 15.82 -3.61
N LYS A 20 1.17 14.54 -3.82
CA LYS A 20 0.42 14.04 -4.98
C LYS A 20 -0.15 12.65 -4.74
N THR A 21 -1.33 12.40 -5.32
CA THR A 21 -1.95 11.06 -5.38
C THR A 21 -1.90 10.56 -6.83
N PHE A 22 -1.44 9.34 -7.01
CA PHE A 22 -1.36 8.66 -8.29
C PHE A 22 -2.39 7.52 -8.32
N PRO A 23 -3.26 7.46 -9.34
CA PRO A 23 -4.10 6.30 -9.55
C PRO A 23 -3.23 5.09 -9.92
N MET A 24 -3.43 3.97 -9.23
CA MET A 24 -2.69 2.74 -9.48
C MET A 24 -3.29 2.01 -10.67
N CYS A 25 -2.43 1.66 -11.61
CA CYS A 25 -2.83 1.00 -12.84
C CYS A 25 -3.24 -0.46 -12.59
N ARG A 26 -2.51 -1.17 -11.73
CA ARG A 26 -2.79 -2.58 -11.44
C ARG A 26 -2.13 -3.03 -10.13
N TRP A 27 -2.85 -3.82 -9.35
CA TRP A 27 -2.32 -4.71 -8.32
C TRP A 27 -3.03 -6.06 -8.42
N SER A 28 -2.45 -7.14 -7.88
CA SER A 28 -2.97 -8.50 -8.04
C SER A 28 -3.23 -9.20 -6.71
N GLY A 29 -3.97 -10.29 -6.75
CA GLY A 29 -4.33 -11.14 -5.62
C GLY A 29 -5.54 -10.65 -4.86
N GLN A 30 -5.59 -10.95 -3.58
CA GLN A 30 -6.64 -10.58 -2.63
C GLN A 30 -6.15 -9.47 -1.68
N LEU A 31 -7.06 -8.89 -0.90
CA LEU A 31 -6.69 -8.12 0.29
C LEU A 31 -6.21 -9.06 1.39
N GLY A 32 -5.25 -8.61 2.16
CA GLY A 32 -4.64 -9.37 3.24
C GLY A 32 -3.13 -9.53 3.05
N PRO A 33 -2.46 -10.13 4.03
CA PRO A 33 -1.02 -10.27 3.99
C PRO A 33 -0.60 -11.26 2.89
N LYS A 34 0.43 -10.90 2.11
CA LYS A 34 1.12 -11.86 1.26
C LYS A 34 1.75 -12.96 2.13
N VAL A 35 1.57 -14.22 1.75
CA VAL A 35 1.97 -15.37 2.57
C VAL A 35 3.12 -16.16 1.93
N ARG A 36 3.04 -16.42 0.62
CA ARG A 36 3.99 -17.30 -0.06
C ARG A 36 4.33 -16.81 -1.47
N GLU A 37 5.45 -17.28 -1.96
CA GLU A 37 5.81 -17.07 -3.37
C GLU A 37 4.71 -17.64 -4.29
N GLY A 38 4.41 -16.93 -5.38
CA GLY A 38 3.42 -17.34 -6.36
C GLY A 38 1.95 -17.15 -5.95
N ASP A 39 1.63 -16.65 -4.75
CA ASP A 39 0.25 -16.38 -4.32
C ASP A 39 -0.38 -15.16 -4.99
N ARG A 40 0.38 -14.43 -5.80
CA ARG A 40 0.01 -13.21 -6.53
C ARG A 40 -0.42 -12.03 -5.65
N MET A 41 -0.34 -12.16 -4.32
CA MET A 41 -0.75 -11.10 -3.40
C MET A 41 0.27 -9.96 -3.37
N ALA A 42 -0.21 -8.72 -3.45
CA ALA A 42 0.58 -7.54 -3.20
C ALA A 42 0.81 -7.40 -1.67
N PRO A 43 2.05 -7.14 -1.22
CA PRO A 43 2.35 -7.10 0.22
C PRO A 43 1.70 -5.91 0.90
N GLU A 44 1.05 -6.13 2.03
CA GLU A 44 0.56 -5.10 2.95
C GLU A 44 1.50 -5.00 4.15
N GLY A 45 1.81 -3.78 4.58
CA GLY A 45 2.73 -3.57 5.71
C GLY A 45 3.57 -2.31 5.60
N PHE A 46 4.63 -2.25 6.40
CA PHE A 46 5.58 -1.15 6.46
C PHE A 46 6.93 -1.61 5.90
N TYR A 47 7.40 -0.91 4.89
CA TYR A 47 8.64 -1.23 4.16
C TYR A 47 9.53 0.00 4.10
N ALA A 48 10.82 -0.21 3.88
CA ALA A 48 11.82 0.85 3.75
C ALA A 48 12.56 0.68 2.44
N ILE A 49 12.54 1.71 1.60
CA ILE A 49 13.15 1.72 0.27
C ILE A 49 14.48 2.44 0.35
N SER A 50 15.56 1.69 0.39
CA SER A 50 16.94 2.22 0.35
C SER A 50 17.41 2.44 -1.10
N PRO A 51 18.51 3.17 -1.32
CA PRO A 51 19.10 3.33 -2.66
C PRO A 51 19.41 2.00 -3.37
N ALA A 52 19.81 0.96 -2.62
CA ALA A 52 20.12 -0.35 -3.19
C ALA A 52 18.89 -1.09 -3.76
N GLN A 53 17.68 -0.64 -3.43
CA GLN A 53 16.44 -1.22 -3.93
C GLN A 53 15.92 -0.53 -5.19
N MET A 54 16.56 0.58 -5.60
CA MET A 54 16.22 1.30 -6.83
C MET A 54 16.77 0.57 -8.06
N ASN A 55 15.93 0.37 -9.07
CA ASN A 55 16.33 -0.30 -10.33
C ASN A 55 16.00 0.58 -11.54
N PRO A 56 16.98 1.32 -12.07
CA PRO A 56 16.79 2.15 -13.26
C PRO A 56 16.75 1.32 -14.57
N HIS A 57 17.14 0.05 -14.52
CA HIS A 57 17.19 -0.86 -15.68
C HIS A 57 16.13 -1.97 -15.58
N SER A 58 14.98 -1.64 -15.01
CA SER A 58 13.87 -2.57 -14.90
C SER A 58 13.27 -2.90 -16.26
N SER A 59 12.92 -4.17 -16.49
CA SER A 59 12.13 -4.60 -17.65
C SER A 59 10.72 -3.97 -17.68
N TYR A 60 10.32 -3.34 -16.60
CA TYR A 60 9.05 -2.62 -16.44
C TYR A 60 9.26 -1.10 -16.39
N TYR A 61 10.05 -0.57 -17.29
CA TYR A 61 10.47 0.83 -17.37
C TYR A 61 11.50 1.18 -16.27
N VAL A 62 11.06 1.55 -15.09
CA VAL A 62 11.85 1.68 -13.86
C VAL A 62 11.10 1.03 -12.70
N SER A 63 11.82 0.64 -11.65
CA SER A 63 11.18 0.05 -10.47
C SER A 63 11.99 0.28 -9.20
N PHE A 64 11.35 0.05 -8.07
CA PHE A 64 12.06 -0.17 -6.81
C PHE A 64 11.46 -1.36 -6.07
N ASN A 65 12.32 -2.13 -5.43
CA ASN A 65 11.92 -3.28 -4.61
C ASN A 65 11.38 -2.78 -3.27
N MET A 66 10.24 -3.31 -2.84
CA MET A 66 9.63 -2.95 -1.55
C MET A 66 10.44 -3.43 -0.33
N GLY A 67 11.30 -4.45 -0.51
CA GLY A 67 12.00 -5.08 0.60
C GLY A 67 11.19 -6.18 1.28
N TYR A 68 10.25 -6.80 0.57
CA TYR A 68 9.54 -7.98 1.04
C TYR A 68 10.44 -9.23 0.94
N PRO A 69 10.43 -10.16 1.92
CA PRO A 69 9.74 -10.08 3.21
C PRO A 69 10.49 -9.17 4.21
N ASN A 70 9.74 -8.32 4.91
CA ASN A 70 10.28 -7.51 6.00
C ASN A 70 10.42 -8.34 7.32
N ALA A 71 10.73 -7.70 8.44
CA ALA A 71 10.88 -8.39 9.73
C ALA A 71 9.57 -9.06 10.20
N TYR A 72 8.43 -8.42 9.95
CA TYR A 72 7.11 -8.96 10.29
C TYR A 72 6.80 -10.21 9.44
N ASP A 73 7.02 -10.12 8.14
CA ASP A 73 6.78 -11.23 7.22
C ASP A 73 7.64 -12.45 7.56
N ARG A 74 8.93 -12.21 7.85
CA ARG A 74 9.86 -13.28 8.30
C ARG A 74 9.43 -13.92 9.62
N ALA A 75 8.94 -13.12 10.58
CA ALA A 75 8.43 -13.65 11.84
C ALA A 75 7.21 -14.59 11.68
N HIS A 76 6.50 -14.46 10.54
CA HIS A 76 5.37 -15.32 10.16
C HIS A 76 5.74 -16.41 9.15
N GLY A 77 7.03 -16.63 8.86
CA GLY A 77 7.48 -17.64 7.91
C GLY A 77 7.04 -17.38 6.47
N ARG A 78 6.75 -16.14 6.11
CA ARG A 78 6.31 -15.78 4.76
C ARG A 78 7.45 -15.81 3.77
N THR A 79 7.15 -16.19 2.52
CA THR A 79 8.14 -16.39 1.46
C THR A 79 7.79 -15.61 0.21
N GLY A 80 8.78 -15.37 -0.63
CA GLY A 80 8.72 -14.64 -1.89
C GLY A 80 9.79 -13.56 -1.96
N ALA A 81 9.99 -13.04 -3.16
CA ALA A 81 10.98 -12.01 -3.45
C ALA A 81 10.49 -11.14 -4.62
N HIS A 82 11.25 -10.08 -4.92
CA HIS A 82 11.04 -9.23 -6.10
C HIS A 82 9.64 -8.58 -6.17
N LEU A 83 9.06 -8.22 -5.01
CA LEU A 83 7.84 -7.43 -4.95
C LEU A 83 8.21 -5.96 -5.10
N MET A 84 7.69 -5.34 -6.16
CA MET A 84 8.14 -4.03 -6.61
C MET A 84 6.98 -3.06 -6.80
N VAL A 85 7.32 -1.78 -6.82
CA VAL A 85 6.52 -0.75 -7.49
C VAL A 85 7.20 -0.47 -8.83
N HIS A 86 6.46 -0.57 -9.95
CA HIS A 86 7.03 -0.53 -11.31
C HIS A 86 6.02 0.00 -12.34
N GLY A 87 6.46 0.19 -13.57
CA GLY A 87 5.63 0.57 -14.72
C GLY A 87 4.91 -0.59 -15.40
N ALA A 88 4.54 -0.39 -16.65
CA ALA A 88 3.96 -1.40 -17.56
C ALA A 88 2.58 -1.98 -17.17
N CYS A 89 1.86 -1.40 -16.23
CA CYS A 89 0.46 -1.73 -15.91
C CYS A 89 0.12 -3.22 -15.74
N SER A 90 1.06 -4.05 -15.26
CA SER A 90 0.85 -5.49 -15.06
C SER A 90 1.29 -5.92 -13.66
N SER A 91 0.67 -6.94 -13.08
CA SER A 91 1.01 -7.38 -11.74
C SER A 91 0.88 -8.90 -11.57
N ALA A 92 1.83 -9.44 -10.81
CA ALA A 92 1.82 -10.80 -10.26
C ALA A 92 2.26 -10.79 -8.78
N GLY A 93 1.80 -9.79 -8.01
CA GLY A 93 2.18 -9.52 -6.62
C GLY A 93 2.81 -8.14 -6.41
N CYS A 94 2.95 -7.34 -7.46
CA CYS A 94 3.53 -6.00 -7.43
C CYS A 94 2.45 -4.92 -7.39
N TYR A 95 2.88 -3.68 -7.14
CA TYR A 95 2.09 -2.47 -7.35
C TYR A 95 2.52 -1.83 -8.67
N SER A 96 1.65 -1.83 -9.66
CA SER A 96 1.97 -1.36 -11.01
C SER A 96 1.34 -0.02 -11.31
N MET A 97 2.16 0.85 -11.87
CA MET A 97 1.81 2.20 -12.31
C MET A 97 1.92 2.27 -13.85
N THR A 98 1.47 3.35 -14.46
CA THR A 98 1.89 3.67 -15.83
C THR A 98 3.36 4.08 -15.85
N ASP A 99 4.00 4.03 -17.02
CA ASP A 99 5.41 4.39 -17.16
C ASP A 99 5.67 5.86 -16.78
N ASP A 100 4.79 6.78 -17.17
CA ASP A 100 4.88 8.19 -16.79
C ASP A 100 4.77 8.37 -15.27
N GLN A 101 3.83 7.68 -14.63
CA GLN A 101 3.63 7.77 -13.19
C GLN A 101 4.82 7.23 -12.41
N ILE A 102 5.30 6.02 -12.79
CA ILE A 102 6.44 5.45 -12.08
C ILE A 102 7.71 6.25 -12.33
N GLY A 103 7.87 6.87 -13.50
CA GLY A 103 8.98 7.77 -13.80
C GLY A 103 9.04 8.94 -12.82
N GLU A 104 7.90 9.58 -12.57
CA GLU A 104 7.78 10.67 -11.60
C GLU A 104 8.00 10.18 -10.16
N ILE A 105 7.36 9.08 -9.75
CA ILE A 105 7.50 8.49 -8.41
C ILE A 105 8.96 8.10 -8.16
N TYR A 106 9.59 7.44 -9.12
CA TYR A 106 10.99 7.02 -9.05
C TYR A 106 11.94 8.21 -8.89
N ALA A 107 11.72 9.28 -9.66
CA ALA A 107 12.50 10.50 -9.54
C ALA A 107 12.36 11.14 -8.15
N LEU A 108 11.14 11.21 -7.60
CA LEU A 108 10.90 11.75 -6.25
C LEU A 108 11.62 10.92 -5.18
N VAL A 109 11.57 9.60 -5.24
CA VAL A 109 12.28 8.71 -4.31
C VAL A 109 13.80 8.88 -4.44
N ARG A 110 14.33 8.88 -5.68
CA ARG A 110 15.75 9.09 -5.94
C ARG A 110 16.24 10.43 -5.40
N GLU A 111 15.52 11.53 -5.66
CA GLU A 111 15.92 12.85 -5.19
C GLU A 111 15.83 13.00 -3.67
N ALA A 112 14.88 12.34 -3.02
CA ALA A 112 14.84 12.27 -1.56
C ALA A 112 16.10 11.57 -1.00
N GLN A 113 16.51 10.46 -1.61
CA GLN A 113 17.73 9.73 -1.23
C GLN A 113 19.00 10.53 -1.52
N ASN A 114 19.10 11.18 -2.68
CA ASN A 114 20.21 12.08 -3.02
C ASN A 114 20.30 13.27 -2.05
N GLY A 115 19.16 13.75 -1.53
CA GLY A 115 19.06 14.78 -0.52
C GLY A 115 19.40 14.31 0.91
N GLY A 116 19.83 13.05 1.10
CA GLY A 116 20.29 12.51 2.38
C GLY A 116 19.28 11.64 3.11
N GLN A 117 18.08 11.41 2.60
CA GLN A 117 17.13 10.46 3.19
C GLN A 117 17.64 9.03 2.96
N ARG A 118 18.04 8.34 4.04
CA ARG A 118 18.67 7.01 3.96
C ARG A 118 17.72 5.95 3.40
N ALA A 119 16.44 6.06 3.68
CA ALA A 119 15.39 5.22 3.14
C ALA A 119 14.07 5.98 3.11
N VAL A 120 13.23 5.68 2.14
CA VAL A 120 11.85 6.18 2.06
C VAL A 120 10.93 5.13 2.65
N GLN A 121 10.12 5.51 3.65
CA GLN A 121 9.14 4.58 4.21
C GLN A 121 7.97 4.40 3.25
N MET A 122 7.61 3.15 2.98
CA MET A 122 6.42 2.79 2.23
C MET A 122 5.42 2.10 3.17
N GLN A 123 4.21 2.64 3.23
CA GLN A 123 3.10 2.10 3.99
C GLN A 123 2.06 1.55 3.02
N ALA A 124 1.86 0.24 3.00
CA ALA A 124 0.94 -0.44 2.10
C ALA A 124 -0.27 -0.98 2.88
N PHE A 125 -1.45 -0.48 2.53
CA PHE A 125 -2.71 -0.78 3.22
C PHE A 125 -3.76 -1.37 2.28
N PRO A 126 -4.65 -2.25 2.76
CA PRO A 126 -5.73 -2.84 1.93
C PRO A 126 -6.77 -1.81 1.49
N PHE A 127 -6.96 -0.79 2.29
CA PHE A 127 -7.90 0.31 2.11
C PHE A 127 -7.50 1.47 3.02
N ARG A 128 -8.13 2.64 2.86
CA ARG A 128 -7.96 3.76 3.81
C ARG A 128 -8.45 3.32 5.19
N MET A 129 -7.61 3.50 6.23
CA MET A 129 -7.83 3.00 7.59
C MET A 129 -8.90 3.81 8.36
N THR A 130 -10.05 4.05 7.71
CA THR A 130 -11.18 4.80 8.29
C THR A 130 -12.11 3.92 9.07
N PRO A 131 -12.90 4.49 10.03
CA PRO A 131 -13.93 3.76 10.76
C PRO A 131 -14.94 3.05 9.87
N GLU A 132 -15.34 3.67 8.74
CA GLU A 132 -16.28 3.09 7.78
C GLU A 132 -15.74 1.80 7.14
N ASN A 133 -14.47 1.83 6.73
CA ASN A 133 -13.84 0.65 6.14
C ASN A 133 -13.63 -0.45 7.18
N LEU A 134 -13.23 -0.09 8.41
CA LEU A 134 -13.11 -1.07 9.51
C LEU A 134 -14.46 -1.68 9.88
N ALA A 135 -15.54 -0.88 9.94
CA ALA A 135 -16.88 -1.38 10.18
C ALA A 135 -17.32 -2.38 9.09
N LYS A 136 -17.05 -2.07 7.82
CA LYS A 136 -17.37 -2.95 6.68
C LYS A 136 -16.57 -4.25 6.71
N HIS A 137 -15.31 -4.20 7.08
CA HIS A 137 -14.41 -5.37 7.08
C HIS A 137 -14.28 -6.06 8.45
N ARG A 138 -15.12 -5.74 9.42
CA ARG A 138 -15.03 -6.22 10.82
C ARG A 138 -15.02 -7.74 11.00
N LEU A 139 -15.59 -8.48 10.06
CA LEU A 139 -15.67 -9.94 10.09
C LEU A 139 -14.64 -10.63 9.20
N ASP A 140 -13.75 -9.85 8.55
CA ASP A 140 -12.70 -10.42 7.72
C ASP A 140 -11.65 -11.15 8.60
N PRO A 141 -11.17 -12.33 8.20
CA PRO A 141 -10.15 -13.06 8.96
C PRO A 141 -8.83 -12.27 9.15
N ASN A 142 -8.55 -11.28 8.30
CA ASN A 142 -7.36 -10.43 8.39
C ASN A 142 -7.56 -9.18 9.27
N ILE A 143 -8.74 -8.99 9.88
CA ILE A 143 -9.07 -7.76 10.63
C ILE A 143 -8.07 -7.46 11.76
N ALA A 144 -7.55 -8.48 12.43
CA ALA A 144 -6.56 -8.31 13.50
C ALA A 144 -5.23 -7.75 12.96
N PHE A 145 -4.79 -8.22 11.80
CA PHE A 145 -3.64 -7.70 11.08
C PHE A 145 -3.87 -6.25 10.64
N TRP A 146 -5.01 -5.95 10.05
CA TRP A 146 -5.36 -4.60 9.60
C TRP A 146 -5.48 -3.60 10.75
N LYS A 147 -6.01 -4.01 11.90
CA LYS A 147 -6.00 -3.18 13.11
C LYS A 147 -4.57 -2.88 13.59
N ASN A 148 -3.65 -3.84 13.44
CA ASN A 148 -2.26 -3.59 13.76
C ASN A 148 -1.59 -2.63 12.75
N LEU A 149 -1.90 -2.74 11.45
CA LEU A 149 -1.46 -1.75 10.46
C LEU A 149 -2.00 -0.35 10.77
N LYS A 150 -3.26 -0.28 11.22
CA LYS A 150 -3.90 0.99 11.60
C LYS A 150 -3.14 1.72 12.70
N GLU A 151 -2.52 1.03 13.65
CA GLU A 151 -1.76 1.67 14.72
C GLU A 151 -0.65 2.58 14.17
N GLY A 152 0.05 2.14 13.12
CA GLY A 152 1.08 2.94 12.44
C GLY A 152 0.49 4.01 11.51
N SER A 153 -0.64 3.71 10.85
CA SER A 153 -1.38 4.68 10.06
C SER A 153 -1.89 5.85 10.92
N ASP A 154 -2.46 5.56 12.10
CA ASP A 154 -2.93 6.58 13.04
C ASP A 154 -1.77 7.45 13.53
N TYR A 155 -0.61 6.85 13.79
CA TYR A 155 0.57 7.63 14.16
C TYR A 155 0.93 8.63 13.06
N PHE A 156 1.05 8.16 11.80
CA PHE A 156 1.35 9.04 10.68
C PHE A 156 0.30 10.13 10.50
N GLU A 157 -0.97 9.80 10.65
CA GLU A 157 -2.07 10.75 10.52
C GLU A 157 -2.03 11.85 11.58
N VAL A 158 -1.75 11.50 12.84
CA VAL A 158 -1.73 12.45 13.96
C VAL A 158 -0.41 13.21 14.03
N ALA A 159 0.72 12.49 13.97
CA ALA A 159 2.05 13.08 14.11
C ALA A 159 2.49 13.82 12.85
N LYS A 160 1.96 13.48 11.67
CA LYS A 160 2.48 13.87 10.36
C LYS A 160 3.99 13.60 10.26
N ASP A 161 4.39 12.45 10.80
CA ASP A 161 5.76 11.95 10.74
C ASP A 161 5.77 10.41 10.60
N GLU A 162 6.87 9.87 10.11
CA GLU A 162 7.01 8.41 9.95
C GLU A 162 7.06 7.72 11.32
N PRO A 163 6.24 6.68 11.57
CA PRO A 163 6.44 5.85 12.74
C PRO A 163 7.75 5.08 12.64
N SER A 164 8.51 4.99 13.74
CA SER A 164 9.55 3.96 13.82
C SER A 164 8.87 2.58 13.94
N VAL A 165 9.33 1.62 13.15
CA VAL A 165 8.68 0.31 13.00
C VAL A 165 9.60 -0.80 13.50
N SER A 166 9.09 -1.60 14.43
CA SER A 166 9.73 -2.82 14.91
C SER A 166 8.74 -3.98 14.95
N VAL A 167 9.19 -5.17 15.29
CA VAL A 167 8.35 -6.37 15.42
C VAL A 167 8.59 -7.01 16.77
N VAL A 168 7.53 -7.16 17.54
CA VAL A 168 7.55 -7.77 18.88
C VAL A 168 6.42 -8.78 18.99
N GLY A 169 6.76 -10.02 19.34
CA GLY A 169 5.76 -11.08 19.47
C GLY A 169 4.95 -11.35 18.19
N GLY A 170 5.56 -11.21 17.02
CA GLY A 170 4.88 -11.40 15.75
C GLY A 170 3.91 -10.28 15.36
N ARG A 171 3.99 -9.10 15.99
CA ARG A 171 3.17 -7.93 15.67
C ARG A 171 4.05 -6.73 15.35
N TYR A 172 3.58 -5.85 14.48
CA TYR A 172 4.17 -4.53 14.36
C TYR A 172 4.07 -3.79 15.69
N ALA A 173 5.16 -3.18 16.10
CA ALA A 173 5.24 -2.29 17.24
C ALA A 173 5.84 -0.96 16.78
N PHE A 174 5.18 0.12 17.14
CA PHE A 174 5.51 1.45 16.64
C PHE A 174 6.10 2.31 17.77
N ASN A 175 7.17 3.08 17.42
CA ASN A 175 7.81 4.07 18.31
C ASN A 175 8.27 3.47 19.64
N ARG A 176 8.93 2.31 19.58
CA ARG A 176 9.55 1.62 20.72
C ARG A 176 11.07 1.67 20.66
N ASP A 177 11.63 2.72 20.08
CA ASP A 177 13.07 2.96 19.92
C ASP A 177 13.76 3.52 21.16
N GLY A 178 13.06 3.54 22.32
CA GLY A 178 13.58 4.02 23.60
C GLY A 178 13.50 5.53 23.80
N ALA A 179 13.05 6.28 22.80
CA ALA A 179 12.74 7.69 22.99
C ALA A 179 11.53 7.84 23.93
N GLN A 180 11.57 8.81 24.82
CA GLN A 180 10.40 9.11 25.65
C GLN A 180 9.25 9.60 24.76
N PRO A 181 8.08 8.95 24.79
CA PRO A 181 6.94 9.39 23.98
C PRO A 181 6.53 10.81 24.39
N ASP A 182 6.28 11.66 23.41
CA ASP A 182 5.63 12.95 23.65
C ASP A 182 4.25 12.72 24.30
N PRO A 183 4.01 13.22 25.53
CA PRO A 183 2.73 12.99 26.22
C PRO A 183 1.54 13.54 25.43
N SER A 184 1.71 14.67 24.73
CA SER A 184 0.62 15.28 23.95
C SER A 184 0.28 14.42 22.74
N LEU A 185 1.27 13.87 22.04
CA LEU A 185 1.07 12.94 20.95
C LEU A 185 0.45 11.63 21.43
N THR A 186 0.90 11.10 22.55
CA THR A 186 0.32 9.90 23.17
C THR A 186 -1.16 10.09 23.48
N GLN A 187 -1.53 11.23 24.06
CA GLN A 187 -2.91 11.59 24.35
C GLN A 187 -3.73 11.72 23.05
N ALA A 188 -3.22 12.43 22.05
CA ALA A 188 -3.90 12.60 20.77
C ALA A 188 -4.16 11.26 20.04
N LEU A 189 -3.19 10.34 20.08
CA LEU A 189 -3.34 8.99 19.54
C LEU A 189 -4.40 8.18 20.31
N ALA A 190 -4.40 8.28 21.62
CA ALA A 190 -5.41 7.61 22.45
C ALA A 190 -6.83 8.14 22.15
N GLN A 191 -6.98 9.46 22.04
CA GLN A 191 -8.24 10.11 21.67
C GLN A 191 -8.71 9.68 20.28
N LYS A 192 -7.82 9.68 19.26
CA LYS A 192 -8.16 9.21 17.93
C LYS A 192 -8.68 7.77 17.95
N ARG A 193 -7.96 6.87 18.60
CA ARG A 193 -8.36 5.45 18.70
C ARG A 193 -9.73 5.30 19.33
N GLN A 194 -9.98 6.00 20.45
CA GLN A 194 -11.28 5.98 21.13
C GLN A 194 -12.38 6.52 20.24
N GLN A 195 -12.17 7.64 19.55
CA GLN A 195 -13.13 8.21 18.62
C GLN A 195 -13.45 7.26 17.47
N ASP A 196 -12.42 6.65 16.86
CA ASP A 196 -12.60 5.69 15.76
C ASP A 196 -13.37 4.45 16.23
N GLU A 197 -13.11 3.92 17.43
CA GLU A 197 -13.85 2.80 18.02
C GLU A 197 -15.32 3.13 18.24
N ILE A 198 -15.62 4.33 18.77
CA ILE A 198 -16.99 4.82 18.94
C ILE A 198 -17.69 4.94 17.58
N GLN A 199 -17.01 5.48 16.56
CA GLN A 199 -17.58 5.61 15.22
C GLN A 199 -17.83 4.23 14.58
N VAL A 200 -16.90 3.28 14.70
CA VAL A 200 -17.11 1.90 14.23
C VAL A 200 -18.34 1.28 14.90
N ALA A 201 -18.47 1.40 16.23
CA ALA A 201 -19.61 0.88 16.98
C ALA A 201 -20.92 1.52 16.53
N ALA A 202 -20.93 2.84 16.33
CA ALA A 202 -22.10 3.58 15.86
C ALA A 202 -22.50 3.18 14.42
N LEU A 203 -21.53 2.97 13.53
CA LEU A 203 -21.80 2.50 12.17
C LEU A 203 -22.39 1.07 12.16
N VAL A 204 -21.86 0.20 12.99
CA VAL A 204 -22.36 -1.18 13.14
C VAL A 204 -23.79 -1.17 13.71
N SER A 205 -24.06 -0.37 14.75
CA SER A 205 -25.40 -0.27 15.35
C SER A 205 -26.44 0.33 14.39
N LYS A 206 -26.02 1.17 13.45
CA LYS A 206 -26.85 1.70 12.36
C LYS A 206 -27.07 0.72 11.21
N GLY A 207 -26.55 -0.50 11.32
CA GLY A 207 -26.76 -1.56 10.33
C GLY A 207 -25.77 -1.56 9.17
N THR A 208 -24.59 -0.93 9.30
CA THR A 208 -23.55 -1.05 8.27
C THR A 208 -23.24 -2.53 8.00
N PRO A 209 -23.44 -3.04 6.78
CA PRO A 209 -23.21 -4.43 6.47
C PRO A 209 -21.73 -4.79 6.60
N ALA A 210 -21.44 -5.96 7.13
CA ALA A 210 -20.13 -6.57 6.96
C ALA A 210 -20.02 -7.09 5.53
N ILE A 211 -18.90 -6.80 4.86
CA ILE A 211 -18.67 -7.23 3.49
C ILE A 211 -17.40 -8.08 3.43
N LYS A 212 -17.38 -9.02 2.50
CA LYS A 212 -16.18 -9.74 2.09
C LYS A 212 -15.95 -9.42 0.61
N LEU A 213 -14.84 -8.75 0.31
CA LEU A 213 -14.45 -8.51 -1.06
C LEU A 213 -13.66 -9.70 -1.59
N ILE A 214 -14.05 -10.19 -2.75
CA ILE A 214 -13.34 -11.28 -3.45
C ILE A 214 -12.94 -10.73 -4.81
N TYR A 215 -11.63 -10.70 -5.08
CA TYR A 215 -11.07 -10.28 -6.35
C TYR A 215 -10.72 -11.52 -7.17
N ASP A 216 -10.97 -11.51 -8.47
CA ASP A 216 -10.50 -12.60 -9.33
C ASP A 216 -8.97 -12.60 -9.42
N ASP A 217 -8.36 -11.41 -9.56
CA ASP A 217 -6.91 -11.23 -9.46
C ASP A 217 -6.56 -9.75 -9.20
N GLY A 218 -6.89 -9.24 -8.01
CA GLY A 218 -6.64 -7.84 -7.66
C GLY A 218 -7.56 -6.85 -8.36
N ASP A 219 -7.08 -5.61 -8.50
CA ASP A 219 -7.90 -4.53 -9.04
C ASP A 219 -7.04 -3.38 -9.61
N GLN A 220 -7.70 -2.31 -10.00
CA GLN A 220 -7.11 -1.08 -10.52
C GLN A 220 -7.95 0.14 -10.09
N HIS A 221 -7.39 1.32 -10.21
CA HIS A 221 -8.11 2.56 -9.93
C HIS A 221 -9.28 2.76 -10.90
N THR A 222 -10.34 3.40 -10.43
CA THR A 222 -11.59 3.59 -11.21
C THR A 222 -11.39 4.39 -12.51
N SER A 223 -10.37 5.26 -12.59
CA SER A 223 -10.02 5.98 -13.82
C SER A 223 -9.60 5.01 -14.93
N PHE A 224 -8.80 4.00 -14.60
CA PHE A 224 -8.37 2.99 -15.57
C PHE A 224 -9.52 2.06 -15.96
N LYS A 225 -10.41 1.71 -15.03
CA LYS A 225 -11.63 0.97 -15.35
C LYS A 225 -12.50 1.69 -16.38
N ARG A 226 -12.68 3.01 -16.20
CA ARG A 226 -13.42 3.84 -17.16
C ARG A 226 -12.74 3.91 -18.52
N GLN A 227 -11.42 4.07 -18.55
CA GLN A 227 -10.64 4.09 -19.79
C GLN A 227 -10.77 2.77 -20.54
N LEU A 228 -10.67 1.63 -19.86
CA LEU A 228 -10.89 0.31 -20.45
C LEU A 228 -12.28 0.15 -21.04
N ALA A 229 -13.33 0.59 -20.31
CA ALA A 229 -14.70 0.52 -20.75
C ALA A 229 -14.98 1.37 -22.00
N GLN A 230 -14.28 2.52 -22.13
CA GLN A 230 -14.46 3.45 -23.25
C GLN A 230 -13.62 3.12 -24.48
N SER A 231 -12.43 2.61 -24.31
CA SER A 231 -11.41 2.51 -25.37
C SER A 231 -10.92 1.06 -25.61
N GLY A 232 -11.44 0.10 -24.86
CA GLY A 232 -11.03 -1.31 -24.93
C GLY A 232 -9.65 -1.59 -24.33
N ALA A 233 -9.29 -2.87 -24.29
CA ALA A 233 -8.04 -3.33 -23.69
C ALA A 233 -6.78 -2.76 -24.37
N ASP A 234 -6.85 -2.45 -25.66
CA ASP A 234 -5.73 -1.89 -26.42
C ASP A 234 -5.33 -0.49 -25.99
N SER A 235 -6.18 0.27 -25.30
CA SER A 235 -5.86 1.59 -24.79
C SER A 235 -4.85 1.55 -23.66
N LEU A 236 -4.83 0.49 -22.85
CA LEU A 236 -3.80 0.24 -21.84
C LEU A 236 -2.53 -0.34 -22.45
N ASN A 237 -2.67 -1.13 -23.52
CA ASN A 237 -1.54 -1.73 -24.22
C ASN A 237 -0.69 -0.73 -24.99
N ARG A 238 -1.21 0.43 -25.37
CA ARG A 238 -0.40 1.47 -26.04
C ARG A 238 0.65 2.09 -25.13
N SER A 239 0.39 2.17 -23.82
CA SER A 239 1.40 2.56 -22.83
C SER A 239 2.28 1.39 -22.38
N VAL A 240 1.89 0.15 -22.69
CA VAL A 240 2.55 -1.11 -22.32
C VAL A 240 3.44 -1.65 -23.46
N ALA A 241 3.41 -1.05 -24.66
CA ALA A 241 4.06 -1.57 -25.87
C ALA A 241 5.58 -1.76 -25.77
N TRP A 242 6.23 -1.28 -24.72
CA TRP A 242 7.67 -1.39 -24.49
C TRP A 242 8.08 -2.55 -23.58
N GLY A 243 7.16 -3.19 -22.85
CA GLY A 243 7.48 -4.20 -21.84
C GLY A 243 6.81 -5.56 -22.01
N SER A 244 6.04 -5.79 -23.09
CA SER A 244 5.09 -6.90 -23.16
C SER A 244 5.68 -8.28 -23.49
N ARG A 245 6.98 -8.49 -23.40
CA ARG A 245 7.54 -9.74 -23.96
C ARG A 245 7.53 -10.95 -23.04
N ASP A 246 7.32 -10.89 -21.74
CA ASP A 246 7.33 -12.12 -20.91
C ASP A 246 6.72 -11.96 -19.51
N VAL A 247 5.71 -11.16 -19.38
CA VAL A 247 5.04 -11.04 -18.09
C VAL A 247 3.76 -11.83 -18.18
N GLY A 248 3.56 -12.73 -17.24
CA GLY A 248 2.24 -13.34 -17.06
C GLY A 248 1.21 -12.24 -16.87
N ILE A 249 0.65 -11.80 -17.99
CA ILE A 249 -0.29 -10.69 -18.07
C ILE A 249 -1.46 -11.03 -17.15
N SER A 250 -1.74 -10.15 -16.21
CA SER A 250 -2.99 -10.21 -15.47
C SER A 250 -4.12 -10.32 -16.48
N ARG A 251 -4.94 -11.32 -16.36
CA ARG A 251 -6.04 -11.55 -17.31
C ARG A 251 -6.87 -10.30 -17.43
N VAL A 252 -7.16 -9.86 -18.64
CA VAL A 252 -8.02 -8.70 -18.91
C VAL A 252 -9.43 -8.91 -18.31
N ASP A 253 -9.89 -10.14 -18.27
CA ASP A 253 -11.14 -10.59 -17.67
C ASP A 253 -11.18 -10.47 -16.14
N SER A 254 -10.04 -10.42 -15.45
CA SER A 254 -9.99 -10.23 -14.00
C SER A 254 -10.09 -8.75 -13.55
N LEU A 255 -10.28 -7.83 -14.48
CA LEU A 255 -10.36 -6.39 -14.21
C LEU A 255 -11.78 -5.91 -13.79
N ILE A 256 -12.69 -6.82 -13.52
CA ILE A 256 -14.11 -6.52 -13.25
C ILE A 256 -14.31 -5.89 -11.84
N GLY A 257 -13.33 -5.98 -10.96
CA GLY A 257 -13.41 -5.50 -9.60
C GLY A 257 -13.86 -6.56 -8.59
N PRO A 258 -13.99 -6.21 -7.31
CA PRO A 258 -14.33 -7.15 -6.27
C PRO A 258 -15.80 -7.58 -6.34
N ARG A 259 -16.04 -8.84 -6.00
CA ARG A 259 -17.38 -9.34 -5.66
C ARG A 259 -17.64 -9.09 -4.17
N VAL A 260 -18.84 -8.69 -3.81
CA VAL A 260 -19.28 -8.41 -2.43
C VAL A 260 -19.95 -9.63 -1.81
#